data_edf8dcdf66c14148c2d0675f8743c157
#
_entry.id   edf8dcdf66c14148c2d0675f8743c157
#
_cell.length_a   1.000
_cell.length_b   1.000
_cell.length_c   1.000
_cell.angle_alpha   90.00
_cell.angle_beta   90.00
_cell.angle_gamma   90.00
#
_symmetry.space_group_name_H-M   'P 1'
#
loop_
_entity.id
_entity.type
_entity.pdbx_description
1 polymer ?
#
loop_
_entity_poly.entity_id
_entity_poly.type
_entity_poly.pdbx_seq_one_letter_code
_entity_poly.pdbx_strand_id
1 'polypeptide(L)'
;GLLKPEAAYQLVSALKDAVDLPIHLHTHEGSGNAIYTCGKAIDAGVDIVDTALSSMSSGTSQPSGNSLYYALTGNPRQPKLDIDAMNELSRYWETVRPYYKAADQTELFPNPEVYVHEMPGGQYTNLKQQSAALGLLERWEEIKTMYHTVSMMFGDLIKVTPSSKIVGDMALFMVQNNLTEEDIYEKGDTLSFPNSVIEFFEGKIGVPYQNFPETLQKIILKGKTPVLGRPGDTLAPVDFGKVKNELETMGAPTTEEAVSSYCLYPKVFTDWVKFIDQYGDVSVLDTPTFFFGLTPGEEVNVEIEPGKILVIRLIHVGAANDDGIRTVSFELNGLPREIDLKDKNVKATGISRKKADKNNPGEIAATLSGSVVKVFVDKGQRVAKGDPLVVTEAMKMETTIVSPLSGIVAQVNVGPASRIESGDCLLEIDINTQVAMK
;
A
#
# COMPACT_ATOMS: atom_id res chain seq x y z
N GLY A 1 21.52 -9.83 7.82
CA GLY A 1 22.55 -9.06 7.25
C GLY A 1 23.58 -8.42 8.17
N LEU A 2 23.30 -8.20 9.47
CA LEU A 2 24.24 -7.50 10.39
C LEU A 2 25.34 -8.42 10.91
N LEU A 3 25.06 -9.71 11.07
CA LEU A 3 26.04 -10.66 11.59
C LEU A 3 27.16 -10.86 10.57
N LYS A 4 28.39 -10.51 10.98
CA LYS A 4 29.60 -10.66 10.17
C LYS A 4 30.12 -12.10 10.22
N PRO A 5 30.86 -12.56 9.20
CA PRO A 5 31.26 -13.97 9.10
C PRO A 5 32.00 -14.52 10.33
N GLU A 6 33.01 -13.81 10.82
CA GLU A 6 33.79 -14.26 11.99
C GLU A 6 32.95 -14.21 13.28
N ALA A 7 32.08 -13.22 13.42
CA ALA A 7 31.14 -13.15 14.54
C ALA A 7 30.13 -14.32 14.50
N ALA A 8 29.72 -14.78 13.32
CA ALA A 8 28.86 -15.95 13.18
C ALA A 8 29.55 -17.22 13.68
N TYR A 9 30.83 -17.40 13.35
CA TYR A 9 31.61 -18.52 13.87
C TYR A 9 31.67 -18.53 15.39
N GLN A 10 32.02 -17.37 15.98
CA GLN A 10 32.13 -17.22 17.44
C GLN A 10 30.79 -17.43 18.14
N LEU A 11 29.71 -16.81 17.62
CA LEU A 11 28.39 -16.93 18.21
C LEU A 11 27.86 -18.37 18.17
N VAL A 12 27.96 -19.03 17.01
CA VAL A 12 27.47 -20.41 16.86
C VAL A 12 28.30 -21.36 17.72
N SER A 13 29.62 -21.22 17.75
CA SER A 13 30.49 -22.02 18.66
C SER A 13 30.07 -21.86 20.11
N ALA A 14 29.90 -20.63 20.59
CA ALA A 14 29.48 -20.37 21.96
C ALA A 14 28.07 -20.93 22.27
N LEU A 15 27.14 -20.86 21.32
CA LEU A 15 25.80 -21.42 21.49
C LEU A 15 25.84 -22.96 21.53
N LYS A 16 26.65 -23.61 20.68
CA LYS A 16 26.83 -25.09 20.69
C LYS A 16 27.46 -25.58 21.98
N ASP A 17 28.30 -24.76 22.63
CA ASP A 17 28.90 -25.09 23.93
C ASP A 17 27.92 -24.86 25.10
N ALA A 18 26.98 -23.91 24.94
CA ALA A 18 26.08 -23.48 26.01
C ALA A 18 24.76 -24.26 26.09
N VAL A 19 24.26 -24.80 24.95
CA VAL A 19 22.95 -25.45 24.87
C VAL A 19 23.00 -26.71 24.02
N ASP A 20 22.26 -27.74 24.44
CA ASP A 20 22.09 -28.99 23.71
C ASP A 20 20.82 -28.96 22.83
N LEU A 21 20.68 -27.88 22.05
CA LEU A 21 19.57 -27.65 21.12
C LEU A 21 20.10 -27.46 19.70
N PRO A 22 19.29 -27.77 18.68
CA PRO A 22 19.62 -27.37 17.30
C PRO A 22 19.76 -25.86 17.17
N ILE A 23 20.82 -25.40 16.55
CA ILE A 23 21.05 -23.97 16.27
C ILE A 23 20.59 -23.67 14.84
N HIS A 24 19.70 -22.72 14.72
CA HIS A 24 19.11 -22.26 13.46
C HIS A 24 19.54 -20.83 13.17
N LEU A 25 20.28 -20.63 12.07
CA LEU A 25 20.72 -19.32 11.62
C LEU A 25 19.78 -18.76 10.55
N HIS A 26 19.20 -17.59 10.84
CA HIS A 26 18.47 -16.78 9.88
C HIS A 26 19.22 -15.47 9.61
N THR A 27 19.47 -15.15 8.35
CA THR A 27 20.14 -13.91 7.94
C THR A 27 19.64 -13.43 6.58
N HIS A 28 19.93 -12.16 6.25
CA HIS A 28 19.60 -11.53 4.97
C HIS A 28 20.87 -11.23 4.17
N GLU A 29 20.76 -11.18 2.83
CA GLU A 29 21.90 -10.94 1.93
C GLU A 29 22.32 -9.47 1.82
N GLY A 30 21.63 -8.54 2.47
CA GLY A 30 21.79 -7.11 2.27
C GLY A 30 23.23 -6.57 2.23
N SER A 31 24.17 -7.21 2.93
CA SER A 31 25.59 -6.80 2.94
C SER A 31 26.43 -7.39 1.80
N GLY A 32 25.94 -8.43 1.10
CA GLY A 32 26.73 -9.24 0.17
C GLY A 32 27.61 -10.30 0.82
N ASN A 33 27.56 -10.46 2.15
CA ASN A 33 28.40 -11.37 2.90
C ASN A 33 27.65 -12.59 3.47
N ALA A 34 26.34 -12.72 3.24
CA ALA A 34 25.55 -13.71 3.94
C ALA A 34 25.93 -15.15 3.60
N ILE A 35 26.33 -15.46 2.36
CA ILE A 35 26.84 -16.80 2.00
C ILE A 35 28.10 -17.10 2.81
N TYR A 36 29.02 -16.15 2.94
CA TYR A 36 30.24 -16.32 3.74
C TYR A 36 29.93 -16.45 5.23
N THR A 37 28.95 -15.67 5.73
CA THR A 37 28.45 -15.76 7.10
C THR A 37 27.86 -17.15 7.38
N CYS A 38 27.04 -17.69 6.47
CA CYS A 38 26.49 -19.03 6.56
C CYS A 38 27.59 -20.10 6.53
N GLY A 39 28.59 -19.96 5.65
CA GLY A 39 29.75 -20.88 5.59
C GLY A 39 30.50 -20.92 6.92
N LYS A 40 30.78 -19.77 7.54
CA LYS A 40 31.43 -19.69 8.86
C LYS A 40 30.58 -20.29 9.99
N ALA A 41 29.27 -20.07 9.95
CA ALA A 41 28.35 -20.69 10.91
C ALA A 41 28.30 -22.24 10.73
N ILE A 42 28.37 -22.72 9.49
CA ILE A 42 28.42 -24.15 9.17
C ILE A 42 29.71 -24.75 9.70
N ASP A 43 30.86 -24.10 9.53
CA ASP A 43 32.14 -24.53 10.10
C ASP A 43 32.10 -24.60 11.64
N ALA A 44 31.35 -23.71 12.28
CA ALA A 44 31.11 -23.70 13.73
C ALA A 44 30.09 -24.74 14.22
N GLY A 45 29.39 -25.44 13.31
CA GLY A 45 28.46 -26.51 13.69
C GLY A 45 27.00 -26.14 13.73
N VAL A 46 26.55 -25.01 13.09
CA VAL A 46 25.12 -24.69 12.96
C VAL A 46 24.36 -25.85 12.30
N ASP A 47 23.14 -26.10 12.77
CA ASP A 47 22.35 -27.23 12.29
C ASP A 47 21.46 -26.86 11.11
N ILE A 48 20.92 -25.64 11.08
CA ILE A 48 19.99 -25.15 10.06
C ILE A 48 20.41 -23.75 9.61
N VAL A 49 20.35 -23.48 8.32
CA VAL A 49 20.50 -22.15 7.74
C VAL A 49 19.35 -21.85 6.78
N ASP A 50 18.81 -20.64 6.86
CA ASP A 50 17.75 -20.20 5.94
C ASP A 50 18.35 -19.63 4.66
N THR A 51 17.77 -20.07 3.54
CA THR A 51 18.18 -19.63 2.20
C THR A 51 16.95 -19.40 1.32
N ALA A 52 17.14 -18.69 0.20
CA ALA A 52 16.14 -18.58 -0.86
C ALA A 52 16.65 -19.24 -2.15
N LEU A 53 15.74 -19.60 -3.06
CA LEU A 53 16.13 -19.97 -4.43
C LEU A 53 16.90 -18.81 -5.07
N SER A 54 17.87 -19.10 -5.94
CA SER A 54 18.76 -18.07 -6.49
C SER A 54 18.00 -16.92 -7.17
N SER A 55 16.91 -17.19 -7.89
CA SER A 55 16.05 -16.18 -8.52
C SER A 55 15.29 -15.29 -7.54
N MET A 56 15.11 -15.72 -6.28
CA MET A 56 14.40 -15.03 -5.22
C MET A 56 15.34 -14.55 -4.11
N SER A 57 16.63 -14.76 -4.23
CA SER A 57 17.67 -14.34 -3.28
C SER A 57 18.17 -12.92 -3.54
N SER A 58 19.15 -12.47 -2.75
CA SER A 58 19.83 -11.18 -2.84
C SER A 58 19.08 -10.00 -2.26
N GLY A 59 19.74 -8.85 -2.16
CA GLY A 59 19.22 -7.64 -1.56
C GLY A 59 18.70 -7.87 -0.15
N THR A 60 17.45 -7.54 0.12
CA THR A 60 16.81 -7.72 1.43
C THR A 60 16.23 -9.12 1.65
N SER A 61 16.39 -10.06 0.69
CA SER A 61 16.05 -11.48 0.84
C SER A 61 17.18 -12.27 1.53
N GLN A 62 17.01 -13.60 1.63
CA GLN A 62 18.01 -14.51 2.17
C GLN A 62 19.14 -14.77 1.16
N PRO A 63 20.27 -15.35 1.59
CA PRO A 63 21.32 -15.81 0.68
C PRO A 63 20.82 -16.93 -0.25
N SER A 64 21.44 -17.02 -1.43
CA SER A 64 21.11 -18.05 -2.41
C SER A 64 21.46 -19.45 -1.91
N GLY A 65 20.45 -20.32 -1.76
CA GLY A 65 20.64 -21.72 -1.42
C GLY A 65 21.39 -22.51 -2.50
N ASN A 66 21.11 -22.20 -3.76
CA ASN A 66 21.85 -22.83 -4.88
C ASN A 66 23.33 -22.48 -4.81
N SER A 67 23.67 -21.20 -4.56
CA SER A 67 25.08 -20.79 -4.44
C SER A 67 25.76 -21.38 -3.21
N LEU A 68 25.05 -21.40 -2.07
CA LEU A 68 25.58 -22.03 -0.84
C LEU A 68 25.83 -23.50 -1.01
N TYR A 69 24.94 -24.25 -1.71
CA TYR A 69 25.14 -25.65 -2.03
C TYR A 69 26.47 -25.89 -2.76
N TYR A 70 26.73 -25.09 -3.82
CA TYR A 70 27.99 -25.23 -4.58
C TYR A 70 29.20 -24.76 -3.77
N ALA A 71 29.07 -23.73 -2.93
CA ALA A 71 30.14 -23.28 -2.05
C ALA A 71 30.56 -24.34 -1.03
N LEU A 72 29.66 -25.26 -0.68
CA LEU A 72 29.92 -26.38 0.23
C LEU A 72 30.41 -27.67 -0.47
N THR A 73 30.68 -27.62 -1.78
CA THR A 73 31.17 -28.80 -2.51
C THR A 73 32.44 -29.32 -1.87
N GLY A 74 32.41 -30.60 -1.46
CA GLY A 74 33.52 -31.25 -0.75
C GLY A 74 33.55 -30.98 0.77
N ASN A 75 32.69 -30.19 1.30
CA ASN A 75 32.53 -30.00 2.75
C ASN A 75 31.75 -31.21 3.33
N PRO A 76 32.21 -31.85 4.43
CA PRO A 76 31.51 -32.97 5.06
C PRO A 76 30.09 -32.61 5.56
N ARG A 77 29.77 -31.32 5.72
CA ARG A 77 28.46 -30.80 6.11
C ARG A 77 27.60 -30.33 4.92
N GLN A 78 28.01 -30.62 3.68
CA GLN A 78 27.19 -30.31 2.52
C GLN A 78 25.81 -31.00 2.64
N PRO A 79 24.70 -30.29 2.51
CA PRO A 79 23.36 -30.87 2.61
C PRO A 79 23.09 -31.81 1.43
N LYS A 80 22.33 -32.88 1.67
CA LYS A 80 21.90 -33.82 0.65
C LYS A 80 20.63 -33.30 -0.04
N LEU A 81 20.79 -32.36 -0.94
CA LEU A 81 19.70 -31.73 -1.70
C LEU A 81 19.78 -32.13 -3.17
N ASP A 82 18.65 -32.25 -3.84
CA ASP A 82 18.57 -32.34 -5.28
C ASP A 82 18.81 -30.96 -5.89
N ILE A 83 20.04 -30.69 -6.27
CA ILE A 83 20.44 -29.39 -6.80
C ILE A 83 19.86 -29.14 -8.20
N ASP A 84 19.61 -30.18 -8.99
CA ASP A 84 19.00 -30.02 -10.31
C ASP A 84 17.55 -29.61 -10.20
N ALA A 85 16.79 -30.21 -9.29
CA ALA A 85 15.44 -29.76 -8.97
C ALA A 85 15.41 -28.33 -8.42
N MET A 86 16.34 -27.93 -7.54
CA MET A 86 16.45 -26.55 -7.07
C MET A 86 16.75 -25.58 -8.21
N ASN A 87 17.60 -25.94 -9.15
CA ASN A 87 17.92 -25.10 -10.30
C ASN A 87 16.72 -25.02 -11.27
N GLU A 88 15.93 -26.06 -11.44
CA GLU A 88 14.69 -26.03 -12.21
C GLU A 88 13.65 -25.10 -11.59
N LEU A 89 13.41 -25.23 -10.28
CA LEU A 89 12.52 -24.30 -9.54
C LEU A 89 13.02 -22.85 -9.62
N SER A 90 14.33 -22.64 -9.56
CA SER A 90 14.88 -21.29 -9.68
C SER A 90 14.60 -20.70 -11.06
N ARG A 91 14.76 -21.46 -12.15
CA ARG A 91 14.39 -21.01 -13.51
C ARG A 91 12.90 -20.69 -13.64
N TYR A 92 12.03 -21.53 -13.06
CA TYR A 92 10.60 -21.22 -13.03
C TYR A 92 10.33 -19.88 -12.35
N TRP A 93 10.84 -19.66 -11.15
CA TRP A 93 10.63 -18.40 -10.43
C TRP A 93 11.29 -17.19 -11.10
N GLU A 94 12.37 -17.39 -11.85
CA GLU A 94 12.97 -16.31 -12.67
C GLU A 94 11.99 -15.81 -13.73
N THR A 95 11.16 -16.68 -14.31
CA THR A 95 10.12 -16.31 -15.29
C THR A 95 8.89 -15.68 -14.64
N VAL A 96 8.57 -16.06 -13.40
CA VAL A 96 7.37 -15.60 -12.68
C VAL A 96 7.61 -14.28 -11.94
N ARG A 97 8.80 -14.08 -11.38
CA ARG A 97 9.13 -12.88 -10.57
C ARG A 97 8.81 -11.54 -11.23
N PRO A 98 9.02 -11.31 -12.54
CA PRO A 98 8.66 -10.06 -13.19
C PRO A 98 7.20 -9.66 -13.07
N TYR A 99 6.27 -10.62 -12.97
CA TYR A 99 4.84 -10.34 -12.77
C TYR A 99 4.55 -9.70 -11.42
N TYR A 100 5.38 -9.93 -10.41
CA TYR A 100 5.24 -9.36 -9.07
C TYR A 100 6.03 -8.05 -8.87
N LYS A 101 6.65 -7.51 -9.93
CA LYS A 101 7.52 -6.33 -9.85
C LYS A 101 6.84 -5.11 -9.20
N ALA A 102 5.52 -4.96 -9.38
CA ALA A 102 4.77 -3.87 -8.75
C ALA A 102 4.78 -3.96 -7.21
N ALA A 103 4.89 -5.16 -6.65
CA ALA A 103 4.99 -5.44 -5.22
C ALA A 103 6.44 -5.71 -4.76
N ASP A 104 7.35 -6.04 -5.68
CA ASP A 104 8.77 -6.29 -5.40
C ASP A 104 9.59 -5.00 -5.50
N GLN A 105 9.85 -4.38 -4.36
CA GLN A 105 10.70 -3.19 -4.26
C GLN A 105 12.09 -3.53 -3.72
N THR A 106 12.50 -4.78 -3.82
CA THR A 106 13.80 -5.27 -3.35
C THR A 106 14.92 -4.65 -4.19
N GLU A 107 15.88 -4.01 -3.52
CA GLU A 107 17.14 -3.63 -4.15
C GLU A 107 17.96 -4.89 -4.38
N LEU A 108 18.33 -5.14 -5.63
CA LEU A 108 19.06 -6.37 -6.01
C LEU A 108 20.57 -6.28 -5.76
N PHE A 109 21.07 -5.08 -5.40
CA PHE A 109 22.48 -4.87 -5.14
C PHE A 109 22.78 -4.99 -3.66
N PRO A 110 23.83 -5.71 -3.26
CA PRO A 110 24.29 -5.71 -1.89
C PRO A 110 24.83 -4.32 -1.52
N ASN A 111 24.47 -3.84 -0.33
CA ASN A 111 24.98 -2.59 0.19
C ASN A 111 25.60 -2.79 1.57
N PRO A 112 26.95 -2.77 1.70
CA PRO A 112 27.63 -2.94 2.98
C PRO A 112 27.41 -1.80 3.96
N GLU A 113 26.80 -0.68 3.57
CA GLU A 113 26.38 0.37 4.51
C GLU A 113 25.40 -0.14 5.57
N VAL A 114 24.80 -1.32 5.38
CA VAL A 114 24.03 -1.99 6.44
C VAL A 114 24.82 -2.11 7.74
N TYR A 115 26.13 -2.21 7.67
CA TYR A 115 27.00 -2.22 8.87
C TYR A 115 27.18 -0.84 9.52
N VAL A 116 26.74 0.23 8.87
CA VAL A 116 26.79 1.62 9.37
C VAL A 116 25.42 2.03 9.92
N HIS A 117 24.36 1.91 9.11
CA HIS A 117 23.03 2.29 9.54
C HIS A 117 22.32 1.20 10.35
N GLU A 118 22.79 -0.03 10.31
CA GLU A 118 22.33 -1.20 11.08
C GLU A 118 20.83 -1.56 10.89
N MET A 119 20.26 -1.16 9.80
CA MET A 119 18.86 -1.44 9.47
C MET A 119 18.74 -2.84 8.87
N PRO A 120 17.99 -3.79 9.48
CA PRO A 120 17.85 -5.14 8.93
C PRO A 120 17.07 -5.13 7.61
N GLY A 121 17.31 -6.13 6.76
CA GLY A 121 16.81 -6.17 5.39
C GLY A 121 15.31 -5.92 5.22
N GLY A 122 14.46 -6.64 5.95
CA GLY A 122 13.01 -6.44 5.91
C GLY A 122 12.58 -5.04 6.36
N GLN A 123 13.23 -4.51 7.41
CA GLN A 123 12.95 -3.16 7.90
C GLN A 123 13.41 -2.09 6.90
N TYR A 124 14.54 -2.30 6.24
CA TYR A 124 15.04 -1.38 5.20
C TYR A 124 13.99 -1.15 4.11
N THR A 125 13.45 -2.23 3.53
CA THR A 125 12.42 -2.15 2.49
C THR A 125 11.14 -1.46 3.01
N ASN A 126 10.64 -1.88 4.18
CA ASN A 126 9.43 -1.32 4.76
C ASN A 126 9.58 0.17 5.09
N LEU A 127 10.70 0.57 5.70
CA LEU A 127 10.94 1.95 6.09
C LEU A 127 11.11 2.86 4.87
N LYS A 128 11.71 2.36 3.78
CA LYS A 128 11.83 3.08 2.53
C LYS A 128 10.45 3.35 1.89
N GLN A 129 9.55 2.34 1.91
CA GLN A 129 8.16 2.51 1.47
C GLN A 129 7.39 3.52 2.33
N GLN A 130 7.52 3.43 3.65
CA GLN A 130 6.90 4.39 4.58
C GLN A 130 7.42 5.81 4.35
N SER A 131 8.73 5.97 4.13
CA SER A 131 9.35 7.26 3.81
C SER A 131 8.80 7.85 2.52
N ALA A 132 8.62 7.03 1.48
CA ALA A 132 8.02 7.45 0.21
C ALA A 132 6.56 7.89 0.40
N ALA A 133 5.76 7.13 1.17
CA ALA A 133 4.37 7.46 1.46
C ALA A 133 4.21 8.77 2.27
N LEU A 134 5.20 9.11 3.10
CA LEU A 134 5.25 10.36 3.86
C LEU A 134 5.91 11.52 3.09
N GLY A 135 6.36 11.31 1.84
CA GLY A 135 7.07 12.33 1.06
C GLY A 135 8.49 12.64 1.56
N LEU A 136 9.10 11.71 2.31
CA LEU A 136 10.43 11.87 2.93
C LEU A 136 11.55 11.13 2.18
N LEU A 137 11.28 10.58 0.99
CA LEU A 137 12.25 9.76 0.27
C LEU A 137 13.54 10.52 -0.09
N GLU A 138 13.46 11.82 -0.36
CA GLU A 138 14.64 12.66 -0.62
C GLU A 138 15.54 12.82 0.62
N ARG A 139 15.01 12.56 1.81
CA ARG A 139 15.75 12.57 3.08
C ARG A 139 16.18 11.16 3.53
N TRP A 140 16.27 10.21 2.61
CA TRP A 140 16.55 8.82 2.94
C TRP A 140 17.90 8.63 3.67
N GLU A 141 18.93 9.36 3.26
CA GLU A 141 20.23 9.29 3.92
C GLU A 141 20.19 9.79 5.39
N GLU A 142 19.42 10.82 5.63
CA GLU A 142 19.17 11.33 6.98
C GLU A 142 18.40 10.32 7.83
N ILE A 143 17.40 9.64 7.24
CA ILE A 143 16.65 8.60 7.92
C ILE A 143 17.55 7.42 8.28
N LYS A 144 18.48 7.00 7.41
CA LYS A 144 19.45 5.95 7.73
C LYS A 144 20.33 6.33 8.93
N THR A 145 20.83 7.56 8.92
CA THR A 145 21.65 8.09 10.03
C THR A 145 20.84 8.16 11.33
N MET A 146 19.61 8.69 11.25
CA MET A 146 18.72 8.80 12.40
C MET A 146 18.30 7.43 12.95
N TYR A 147 18.15 6.42 12.10
CA TYR A 147 17.86 5.05 12.53
C TYR A 147 18.97 4.50 13.46
N HIS A 148 20.23 4.71 13.08
CA HIS A 148 21.36 4.33 13.94
C HIS A 148 21.35 5.12 15.26
N THR A 149 21.16 6.44 15.20
CA THR A 149 21.07 7.30 16.39
C THR A 149 19.99 6.81 17.35
N VAL A 150 18.78 6.57 16.85
CA VAL A 150 17.65 6.06 17.65
C VAL A 150 17.96 4.68 18.23
N SER A 151 18.62 3.79 17.47
CA SER A 151 19.01 2.48 17.96
C SER A 151 19.91 2.60 19.19
N MET A 152 20.88 3.53 19.15
CA MET A 152 21.79 3.81 20.29
C MET A 152 21.04 4.47 21.45
N MET A 153 20.16 5.44 21.19
CA MET A 153 19.30 6.06 22.21
C MET A 153 18.45 5.04 22.96
N PHE A 154 17.99 3.99 22.28
CA PHE A 154 17.17 2.93 22.87
C PHE A 154 17.98 1.85 23.59
N GLY A 155 19.31 2.00 23.69
CA GLY A 155 20.21 1.10 24.38
C GLY A 155 20.80 0.01 23.48
N ASP A 156 21.07 0.34 22.21
CA ASP A 156 21.64 -0.58 21.20
C ASP A 156 20.83 -1.88 21.11
N LEU A 157 19.56 -1.73 20.75
CA LEU A 157 18.61 -2.83 20.67
C LEU A 157 19.06 -3.91 19.69
N ILE A 158 18.79 -5.15 20.04
CA ILE A 158 18.83 -6.26 19.07
C ILE A 158 17.79 -5.99 17.99
N LYS A 159 18.28 -5.85 16.72
CA LYS A 159 17.47 -5.44 15.57
C LYS A 159 16.76 -6.64 14.98
N VAL A 160 15.64 -6.99 15.56
CA VAL A 160 14.73 -8.06 15.10
C VAL A 160 13.28 -7.56 15.22
N THR A 161 12.36 -8.10 14.43
CA THR A 161 10.94 -7.76 14.56
C THR A 161 10.42 -8.15 15.96
N PRO A 162 9.74 -7.24 16.68
CA PRO A 162 9.25 -5.92 16.28
C PRO A 162 10.18 -4.73 16.60
N SER A 163 11.29 -4.91 17.29
CA SER A 163 12.16 -3.81 17.76
C SER A 163 12.68 -2.93 16.62
N SER A 164 13.07 -3.55 15.51
CA SER A 164 13.55 -2.82 14.32
C SER A 164 12.50 -1.87 13.72
N LYS A 165 11.21 -2.24 13.78
CA LYS A 165 10.12 -1.37 13.35
C LYS A 165 10.00 -0.14 14.25
N ILE A 166 10.11 -0.32 15.55
CA ILE A 166 9.96 0.77 16.53
C ILE A 166 11.08 1.79 16.40
N VAL A 167 12.31 1.32 16.19
CA VAL A 167 13.45 2.21 15.87
C VAL A 167 13.16 3.00 14.59
N GLY A 168 12.61 2.37 13.56
CA GLY A 168 12.22 3.03 12.32
C GLY A 168 11.11 4.07 12.50
N ASP A 169 10.06 3.74 13.26
CA ASP A 169 8.96 4.66 13.53
C ASP A 169 9.45 5.92 14.26
N MET A 170 10.36 5.77 15.25
CA MET A 170 10.96 6.89 15.96
C MET A 170 11.90 7.70 15.06
N ALA A 171 12.69 7.06 14.20
CA ALA A 171 13.58 7.75 13.28
C ALA A 171 12.78 8.59 12.26
N LEU A 172 11.69 8.05 11.71
CA LEU A 172 10.79 8.81 10.84
C LEU A 172 10.17 9.99 11.58
N PHE A 173 9.68 9.78 12.80
CA PHE A 173 9.12 10.85 13.61
C PHE A 173 10.12 11.98 13.85
N MET A 174 11.36 11.66 14.21
CA MET A 174 12.41 12.67 14.45
C MET A 174 12.77 13.43 13.16
N VAL A 175 12.97 12.72 12.04
CA VAL A 175 13.30 13.35 10.75
C VAL A 175 12.15 14.23 10.26
N GLN A 176 10.90 13.76 10.34
CA GLN A 176 9.74 14.51 9.90
C GLN A 176 9.56 15.82 10.68
N ASN A 177 9.88 15.82 11.97
CA ASN A 177 9.74 16.97 12.85
C ASN A 177 11.05 17.76 13.02
N ASN A 178 12.12 17.40 12.30
CA ASN A 178 13.46 18.01 12.39
C ASN A 178 14.00 18.04 13.84
N LEU A 179 13.87 16.93 14.55
CA LEU A 179 14.30 16.75 15.93
C LEU A 179 15.67 16.08 15.99
N THR A 180 16.53 16.54 16.89
CA THR A 180 17.78 15.91 17.26
C THR A 180 17.60 15.03 18.50
N GLU A 181 18.64 14.29 18.87
CA GLU A 181 18.66 13.52 20.12
C GLU A 181 18.48 14.46 21.34
N GLU A 182 19.17 15.59 21.35
CA GLU A 182 19.05 16.59 22.40
C GLU A 182 17.64 17.12 22.55
N ASP A 183 16.96 17.40 21.44
CA ASP A 183 15.55 17.84 21.44
C ASP A 183 14.63 16.84 22.13
N ILE A 184 14.88 15.54 21.98
CA ILE A 184 14.08 14.50 22.65
C ILE A 184 14.24 14.60 24.18
N TYR A 185 15.45 14.81 24.66
CA TYR A 185 15.69 14.94 26.09
C TYR A 185 15.23 16.28 26.66
N GLU A 186 15.32 17.38 25.90
CA GLU A 186 14.94 18.73 26.36
C GLU A 186 13.45 19.01 26.22
N LYS A 187 12.80 18.54 25.13
CA LYS A 187 11.44 18.91 24.74
C LYS A 187 10.47 17.73 24.80
N GLY A 188 10.92 16.55 25.18
CA GLY A 188 10.14 15.31 25.09
C GLY A 188 8.80 15.37 25.81
N ASP A 189 8.69 16.10 26.92
CA ASP A 189 7.44 16.29 27.66
C ASP A 189 6.33 16.91 26.82
N THR A 190 6.68 17.71 25.80
CA THR A 190 5.74 18.39 24.91
C THR A 190 5.48 17.63 23.61
N LEU A 191 6.32 16.65 23.27
CA LEU A 191 6.22 15.90 22.01
C LEU A 191 5.17 14.79 22.10
N SER A 192 4.47 14.54 21.00
CA SER A 192 3.56 13.39 20.85
C SER A 192 4.28 12.25 20.13
N PHE A 193 4.82 11.31 20.89
CA PHE A 193 5.54 10.16 20.33
C PHE A 193 4.61 9.19 19.61
N PRO A 194 5.10 8.42 18.61
CA PRO A 194 4.35 7.35 17.99
C PRO A 194 3.87 6.31 19.02
N ASN A 195 2.66 5.80 18.84
CA ASN A 195 2.08 4.81 19.77
C ASN A 195 2.96 3.56 19.91
N SER A 196 3.56 3.08 18.82
CA SER A 196 4.48 1.93 18.84
C SER A 196 5.68 2.15 19.75
N VAL A 197 6.20 3.37 19.79
CA VAL A 197 7.32 3.77 20.67
C VAL A 197 6.85 3.80 22.13
N ILE A 198 5.69 4.38 22.40
CA ILE A 198 5.11 4.41 23.75
C ILE A 198 4.87 2.99 24.26
N GLU A 199 4.25 2.13 23.46
CA GLU A 199 3.97 0.73 23.80
C GLU A 199 5.23 -0.10 24.05
N PHE A 200 6.31 0.18 23.31
CA PHE A 200 7.60 -0.43 23.58
C PHE A 200 8.12 -0.06 24.97
N PHE A 201 8.17 1.23 25.29
CA PHE A 201 8.65 1.70 26.60
C PHE A 201 7.69 1.37 27.75
N GLU A 202 6.42 1.09 27.48
CA GLU A 202 5.48 0.49 28.43
C GLU A 202 5.80 -0.98 28.72
N GLY A 203 6.66 -1.66 27.92
CA GLY A 203 6.99 -3.06 28.07
C GLY A 203 5.99 -4.03 27.44
N LYS A 204 5.03 -3.55 26.61
CA LYS A 204 3.99 -4.37 25.98
C LYS A 204 4.52 -5.40 24.99
N ILE A 205 5.72 -5.22 24.48
CA ILE A 205 6.37 -6.17 23.56
C ILE A 205 7.63 -6.80 24.15
N GLY A 206 7.74 -6.76 25.47
CA GLY A 206 8.88 -7.28 26.24
C GLY A 206 9.86 -6.20 26.66
N VAL A 207 10.83 -6.61 27.45
CA VAL A 207 11.87 -5.75 28.00
C VAL A 207 13.19 -6.09 27.33
N PRO A 208 13.98 -5.10 26.87
CA PRO A 208 15.32 -5.34 26.32
C PRO A 208 16.24 -6.02 27.34
N TYR A 209 17.24 -6.78 26.85
CA TYR A 209 18.21 -7.48 27.72
C TYR A 209 18.90 -6.55 28.73
N GLN A 210 19.21 -5.31 28.30
CA GLN A 210 19.86 -4.30 29.17
C GLN A 210 18.85 -3.38 29.87
N ASN A 211 17.55 -3.71 29.86
CA ASN A 211 16.46 -2.84 30.26
C ASN A 211 16.33 -1.58 29.42
N PHE A 212 15.32 -0.77 29.72
CA PHE A 212 15.12 0.51 29.05
C PHE A 212 16.06 1.58 29.63
N PRO A 213 16.57 2.53 28.79
CA PRO A 213 17.23 3.72 29.31
C PRO A 213 16.25 4.53 30.16
N GLU A 214 16.46 4.57 31.48
CA GLU A 214 15.49 5.10 32.46
C GLU A 214 15.03 6.53 32.17
N THR A 215 15.96 7.41 31.80
CA THR A 215 15.64 8.82 31.53
C THR A 215 14.70 8.92 30.31
N LEU A 216 15.03 8.21 29.23
CA LEU A 216 14.24 8.22 28.01
C LEU A 216 12.86 7.57 28.24
N GLN A 217 12.82 6.47 29.00
CA GLN A 217 11.56 5.82 29.36
C GLN A 217 10.62 6.78 30.11
N LYS A 218 11.11 7.53 31.08
CA LYS A 218 10.33 8.51 31.82
C LYS A 218 9.77 9.62 30.92
N ILE A 219 10.60 10.13 30.02
CA ILE A 219 10.21 11.16 29.03
C ILE A 219 9.09 10.64 28.12
N ILE A 220 9.26 9.44 27.56
CA ILE A 220 8.29 8.88 26.60
C ILE A 220 6.99 8.49 27.29
N LEU A 221 7.05 7.91 28.48
CA LEU A 221 5.86 7.45 29.19
C LEU A 221 5.06 8.57 29.84
N LYS A 222 5.66 9.71 30.16
CA LYS A 222 4.96 10.86 30.77
C LYS A 222 4.10 10.49 31.97
N GLY A 223 4.63 9.65 32.85
CA GLY A 223 3.95 9.19 34.05
C GLY A 223 3.05 7.96 33.88
N LYS A 224 2.95 7.38 32.68
CA LYS A 224 2.30 6.07 32.51
C LYS A 224 3.11 4.99 33.23
N THR A 225 2.42 4.04 33.83
CA THR A 225 3.04 2.92 34.54
C THR A 225 3.42 1.82 33.54
N PRO A 226 4.69 1.35 33.53
CA PRO A 226 5.10 0.21 32.73
C PRO A 226 4.33 -1.07 33.10
N VAL A 227 4.12 -1.94 32.09
CA VAL A 227 3.54 -3.27 32.29
C VAL A 227 4.59 -4.17 32.95
N LEU A 228 4.24 -4.76 34.08
CA LEU A 228 5.09 -5.73 34.76
C LEU A 228 4.66 -7.16 34.39
N GLY A 229 5.60 -8.00 33.96
CA GLY A 229 5.34 -9.37 33.58
C GLY A 229 4.89 -9.51 32.12
N ARG A 230 4.09 -10.53 31.83
CA ARG A 230 3.60 -10.81 30.47
C ARG A 230 2.37 -9.95 30.15
N PRO A 231 2.42 -9.10 29.11
CA PRO A 231 1.26 -8.27 28.75
C PRO A 231 -0.02 -9.08 28.51
N GLY A 232 0.10 -10.27 27.92
CA GLY A 232 -1.02 -11.15 27.63
C GLY A 232 -1.78 -11.62 28.88
N ASP A 233 -1.15 -11.63 30.05
CA ASP A 233 -1.80 -12.08 31.32
C ASP A 233 -2.85 -11.07 31.81
N THR A 234 -2.79 -9.83 31.34
CA THR A 234 -3.68 -8.74 31.73
C THR A 234 -4.76 -8.44 30.69
N LEU A 235 -4.70 -9.07 29.51
CA LEU A 235 -5.67 -8.87 28.44
C LEU A 235 -6.95 -9.69 28.73
N ALA A 236 -8.11 -9.07 28.48
CA ALA A 236 -9.36 -9.79 28.50
C ALA A 236 -9.40 -10.83 27.36
N PRO A 237 -9.97 -12.01 27.57
CA PRO A 237 -10.21 -12.98 26.51
C PRO A 237 -11.00 -12.37 25.36
N VAL A 238 -10.67 -12.78 24.12
CA VAL A 238 -11.43 -12.37 22.95
C VAL A 238 -12.84 -12.93 23.00
N ASP A 239 -13.84 -12.07 22.85
CA ASP A 239 -15.24 -12.48 22.70
C ASP A 239 -15.50 -12.82 21.22
N PHE A 240 -15.33 -14.09 20.87
CA PHE A 240 -15.56 -14.56 19.50
C PHE A 240 -17.01 -14.42 19.03
N GLY A 241 -17.99 -14.39 19.96
CA GLY A 241 -19.40 -14.13 19.62
C GLY A 241 -19.57 -12.70 19.12
N LYS A 242 -18.99 -11.73 19.83
CA LYS A 242 -18.98 -10.34 19.41
C LYS A 242 -18.26 -10.16 18.06
N VAL A 243 -17.12 -10.81 17.88
CA VAL A 243 -16.36 -10.78 16.61
C VAL A 243 -17.21 -11.30 15.45
N LYS A 244 -17.89 -12.44 15.61
CA LYS A 244 -18.79 -12.98 14.57
C LYS A 244 -19.89 -12.00 14.19
N ASN A 245 -20.54 -11.36 15.16
CA ASN A 245 -21.57 -10.35 14.91
C ASN A 245 -21.01 -9.11 14.16
N GLU A 246 -19.78 -8.69 14.45
CA GLU A 246 -19.10 -7.61 13.73
C GLU A 246 -18.84 -8.00 12.26
N LEU A 247 -18.38 -9.22 12.01
CA LEU A 247 -18.17 -9.76 10.67
C LEU A 247 -19.48 -9.86 9.88
N GLU A 248 -20.55 -10.36 10.49
CA GLU A 248 -21.88 -10.40 9.88
C GLU A 248 -22.38 -9.00 9.48
N THR A 249 -22.17 -8.02 10.38
CA THR A 249 -22.55 -6.62 10.13
C THR A 249 -21.78 -6.03 8.94
N MET A 250 -20.53 -6.45 8.72
CA MET A 250 -19.71 -6.06 7.57
C MET A 250 -20.05 -6.83 6.27
N GLY A 251 -20.92 -7.84 6.32
CA GLY A 251 -21.18 -8.73 5.21
C GLY A 251 -20.02 -9.71 4.92
N ALA A 252 -19.14 -9.91 5.89
CA ALA A 252 -17.97 -10.77 5.76
C ALA A 252 -18.25 -12.23 6.16
N PRO A 253 -17.44 -13.19 5.68
CA PRO A 253 -17.52 -14.57 6.15
C PRO A 253 -17.32 -14.68 7.67
N THR A 254 -17.99 -15.64 8.30
CA THR A 254 -17.87 -15.93 9.76
C THR A 254 -17.22 -17.27 10.04
N THR A 255 -16.43 -17.77 9.10
CA THR A 255 -15.63 -19.01 9.29
C THR A 255 -14.56 -18.82 10.37
N GLU A 256 -14.00 -19.90 10.86
CA GLU A 256 -12.95 -19.84 11.90
C GLU A 256 -11.71 -19.09 11.39
N GLU A 257 -11.36 -19.26 10.12
CA GLU A 257 -10.26 -18.54 9.46
C GLU A 257 -10.54 -17.03 9.37
N ALA A 258 -11.77 -16.65 9.01
CA ALA A 258 -12.16 -15.24 8.93
C ALA A 258 -12.14 -14.58 10.32
N VAL A 259 -12.70 -15.25 11.31
CA VAL A 259 -12.67 -14.79 12.70
C VAL A 259 -11.24 -14.64 13.21
N SER A 260 -10.38 -15.62 12.98
CA SER A 260 -8.97 -15.59 13.38
C SER A 260 -8.22 -14.47 12.65
N SER A 261 -8.43 -14.32 11.36
CA SER A 261 -7.81 -13.27 10.53
C SER A 261 -8.21 -11.88 10.98
N TYR A 262 -9.49 -11.67 11.29
CA TYR A 262 -9.99 -10.40 11.82
C TYR A 262 -9.44 -10.09 13.21
N CYS A 263 -9.36 -11.08 14.11
CA CYS A 263 -8.77 -10.88 15.43
C CYS A 263 -7.30 -10.49 15.37
N LEU A 264 -6.53 -11.10 14.46
CA LEU A 264 -5.10 -10.87 14.30
C LEU A 264 -4.80 -9.56 13.52
N TYR A 265 -5.59 -9.26 12.50
CA TYR A 265 -5.32 -8.15 11.57
C TYR A 265 -6.61 -7.40 11.19
N PRO A 266 -7.31 -6.76 12.12
CA PRO A 266 -8.65 -6.20 11.88
C PRO A 266 -8.69 -5.19 10.74
N LYS A 267 -7.70 -4.32 10.63
CA LYS A 267 -7.63 -3.33 9.54
C LYS A 267 -7.43 -4.01 8.17
N VAL A 268 -6.47 -4.91 8.07
CA VAL A 268 -6.17 -5.62 6.81
C VAL A 268 -7.37 -6.43 6.34
N PHE A 269 -8.03 -7.13 7.28
CA PHE A 269 -9.24 -7.90 6.97
C PHE A 269 -10.37 -7.00 6.50
N THR A 270 -10.62 -5.88 7.17
CA THR A 270 -11.65 -4.91 6.76
C THR A 270 -11.35 -4.31 5.37
N ASP A 271 -10.11 -4.00 5.08
CA ASP A 271 -9.69 -3.50 3.75
C ASP A 271 -9.90 -4.59 2.68
N TRP A 272 -9.63 -5.86 3.00
CA TRP A 272 -9.92 -7.00 2.12
C TRP A 272 -11.42 -7.17 1.86
N VAL A 273 -12.27 -7.08 2.88
CA VAL A 273 -13.74 -7.16 2.71
C VAL A 273 -14.24 -6.08 1.74
N LYS A 274 -13.76 -4.83 1.91
CA LYS A 274 -14.10 -3.73 0.98
C LYS A 274 -13.62 -3.99 -0.45
N PHE A 275 -12.45 -4.60 -0.59
CA PHE A 275 -11.91 -4.97 -1.90
C PHE A 275 -12.81 -6.01 -2.60
N ILE A 276 -13.21 -7.06 -1.88
CA ILE A 276 -14.11 -8.09 -2.42
C ILE A 276 -15.50 -7.52 -2.73
N ASP A 277 -16.02 -6.63 -1.88
CA ASP A 277 -17.30 -5.95 -2.16
C ASP A 277 -17.22 -5.08 -3.43
N GLN A 278 -16.12 -4.42 -3.67
CA GLN A 278 -15.93 -3.55 -4.84
C GLN A 278 -15.64 -4.30 -6.13
N TYR A 279 -14.82 -5.36 -6.08
CA TYR A 279 -14.27 -6.01 -7.28
C TYR A 279 -14.77 -7.45 -7.48
N GLY A 280 -15.44 -8.03 -6.49
CA GLY A 280 -15.77 -9.44 -6.48
C GLY A 280 -14.55 -10.35 -6.22
N ASP A 281 -14.71 -11.64 -6.50
CA ASP A 281 -13.63 -12.62 -6.41
C ASP A 281 -12.73 -12.55 -7.65
N VAL A 282 -11.59 -11.91 -7.50
CA VAL A 282 -10.56 -11.78 -8.55
C VAL A 282 -9.57 -12.95 -8.59
N SER A 283 -9.71 -13.95 -7.70
CA SER A 283 -8.83 -15.14 -7.66
C SER A 283 -8.98 -16.01 -8.91
N VAL A 284 -10.05 -15.83 -9.66
CA VAL A 284 -10.32 -16.48 -10.95
C VAL A 284 -9.44 -15.94 -12.10
N LEU A 285 -8.76 -14.81 -11.90
CA LEU A 285 -7.87 -14.23 -12.90
C LEU A 285 -6.48 -14.88 -12.82
N ASP A 286 -5.86 -15.09 -13.97
CA ASP A 286 -4.46 -15.47 -14.02
C ASP A 286 -3.54 -14.33 -13.53
N THR A 287 -2.36 -14.67 -13.05
CA THR A 287 -1.42 -13.71 -12.45
C THR A 287 -1.06 -12.54 -13.36
N PRO A 288 -0.74 -12.72 -14.66
CA PRO A 288 -0.49 -11.59 -15.56
C PRO A 288 -1.68 -10.65 -15.69
N THR A 289 -2.87 -11.18 -15.89
CA THR A 289 -4.11 -10.38 -16.02
C THR A 289 -4.41 -9.62 -14.74
N PHE A 290 -4.22 -10.24 -13.57
CA PHE A 290 -4.45 -9.57 -12.29
C PHE A 290 -3.51 -8.37 -12.09
N PHE A 291 -2.21 -8.50 -12.38
CA PHE A 291 -1.24 -7.44 -12.11
C PHE A 291 -1.15 -6.36 -13.20
N PHE A 292 -1.32 -6.74 -14.46
CA PHE A 292 -1.06 -5.83 -15.59
C PHE A 292 -2.32 -5.50 -16.40
N GLY A 293 -3.41 -6.23 -16.16
CA GLY A 293 -4.60 -6.13 -17.00
C GLY A 293 -4.36 -6.66 -18.42
N LEU A 294 -5.12 -6.15 -19.36
CA LEU A 294 -4.98 -6.47 -20.78
C LEU A 294 -4.46 -5.27 -21.54
N THR A 295 -3.68 -5.51 -22.59
CA THR A 295 -3.36 -4.49 -23.61
C THR A 295 -4.44 -4.48 -24.70
N PRO A 296 -4.67 -3.33 -25.40
CA PRO A 296 -5.67 -3.27 -26.47
C PRO A 296 -5.46 -4.35 -27.52
N GLY A 297 -6.50 -5.15 -27.77
CA GLY A 297 -6.51 -6.29 -28.66
C GLY A 297 -6.29 -7.65 -27.97
N GLU A 298 -5.80 -7.68 -26.74
CA GLU A 298 -5.68 -8.93 -25.97
C GLU A 298 -7.02 -9.42 -25.44
N GLU A 299 -7.10 -10.74 -25.30
CA GLU A 299 -8.27 -11.47 -24.84
C GLU A 299 -7.89 -12.40 -23.68
N VAL A 300 -8.76 -12.49 -22.69
CA VAL A 300 -8.66 -13.44 -21.58
C VAL A 300 -9.93 -14.23 -21.42
N ASN A 301 -9.80 -15.51 -21.07
CA ASN A 301 -10.88 -16.39 -20.73
C ASN A 301 -10.95 -16.55 -19.21
N VAL A 302 -12.04 -16.09 -18.60
CA VAL A 302 -12.24 -16.13 -17.15
C VAL A 302 -13.34 -17.12 -16.82
N GLU A 303 -12.99 -18.23 -16.16
CA GLU A 303 -13.98 -19.18 -15.66
C GLU A 303 -14.51 -18.69 -14.32
N ILE A 304 -15.73 -18.17 -14.30
CA ILE A 304 -16.38 -17.60 -13.09
C ILE A 304 -17.13 -18.65 -12.27
N GLU A 305 -17.52 -19.75 -12.89
CA GLU A 305 -18.15 -20.92 -12.29
C GLU A 305 -17.80 -22.14 -13.16
N PRO A 306 -17.83 -23.37 -12.67
CA PRO A 306 -17.56 -24.56 -13.47
C PRO A 306 -18.34 -24.58 -14.78
N GLY A 307 -17.63 -24.53 -15.91
CA GLY A 307 -18.22 -24.52 -17.26
C GLY A 307 -18.80 -23.16 -17.72
N LYS A 308 -18.70 -22.10 -16.92
CA LYS A 308 -19.17 -20.77 -17.29
C LYS A 308 -17.98 -19.82 -17.50
N ILE A 309 -17.60 -19.66 -18.75
CA ILE A 309 -16.44 -18.88 -19.18
C ILE A 309 -16.91 -17.53 -19.74
N LEU A 310 -16.30 -16.47 -19.28
CA LEU A 310 -16.38 -15.15 -19.86
C LEU A 310 -15.16 -14.92 -20.76
N VAL A 311 -15.40 -14.56 -22.01
CA VAL A 311 -14.38 -14.13 -22.96
C VAL A 311 -14.36 -12.60 -22.95
N ILE A 312 -13.26 -12.02 -22.47
CA ILE A 312 -13.09 -10.57 -22.32
C ILE A 312 -11.96 -10.11 -23.22
N ARG A 313 -12.23 -9.22 -24.17
CA ARG A 313 -11.23 -8.62 -25.04
C ARG A 313 -11.20 -7.11 -24.83
N LEU A 314 -10.03 -6.57 -24.44
CA LEU A 314 -9.85 -5.14 -24.31
C LEU A 314 -9.75 -4.50 -25.70
N ILE A 315 -10.58 -3.49 -25.95
CA ILE A 315 -10.58 -2.74 -27.21
C ILE A 315 -9.77 -1.44 -27.05
N HIS A 316 -10.10 -0.64 -26.04
CA HIS A 316 -9.47 0.66 -25.87
C HIS A 316 -9.60 1.17 -24.44
N VAL A 317 -8.56 1.89 -24.00
CA VAL A 317 -8.58 2.66 -22.75
C VAL A 317 -8.46 4.13 -23.11
N GLY A 318 -9.50 4.90 -22.86
CA GLY A 318 -9.56 6.33 -23.14
C GLY A 318 -8.57 7.14 -22.29
N ALA A 319 -8.27 8.36 -22.72
CA ALA A 319 -7.56 9.32 -21.89
C ALA A 319 -8.43 9.71 -20.68
N ALA A 320 -7.77 10.00 -19.55
CA ALA A 320 -8.50 10.54 -18.41
C ALA A 320 -9.03 11.94 -18.74
N ASN A 321 -10.28 12.19 -18.34
CA ASN A 321 -10.87 13.52 -18.42
C ASN A 321 -10.42 14.40 -17.22
N ASP A 322 -10.94 15.63 -17.16
CA ASP A 322 -10.63 16.61 -16.11
C ASP A 322 -11.02 16.13 -14.70
N ASP A 323 -11.96 15.19 -14.60
CA ASP A 323 -12.40 14.59 -13.34
C ASP A 323 -11.60 13.33 -12.99
N GLY A 324 -10.60 12.98 -13.80
CA GLY A 324 -9.78 11.78 -13.66
C GLY A 324 -10.50 10.49 -14.02
N ILE A 325 -11.55 10.57 -14.84
CA ILE A 325 -12.31 9.38 -15.29
C ILE A 325 -11.79 8.94 -16.66
N ARG A 326 -11.62 7.63 -16.84
CA ARG A 326 -11.31 6.97 -18.13
C ARG A 326 -12.46 6.08 -18.55
N THR A 327 -12.83 6.13 -19.79
CA THR A 327 -13.74 5.15 -20.41
C THR A 327 -12.91 3.97 -20.91
N VAL A 328 -13.27 2.77 -20.50
CA VAL A 328 -12.70 1.51 -20.97
C VAL A 328 -13.72 0.81 -21.84
N SER A 329 -13.37 0.59 -23.12
CA SER A 329 -14.17 -0.14 -24.09
C SER A 329 -13.65 -1.57 -24.22
N PHE A 330 -14.50 -2.56 -24.09
CA PHE A 330 -14.16 -3.98 -24.18
C PHE A 330 -15.29 -4.80 -24.80
N GLU A 331 -14.98 -5.99 -25.24
CA GLU A 331 -15.99 -6.99 -25.64
C GLU A 331 -16.13 -8.03 -24.53
N LEU A 332 -17.36 -8.37 -24.21
CA LEU A 332 -17.73 -9.46 -23.31
C LEU A 332 -18.52 -10.49 -24.10
N ASN A 333 -17.96 -11.67 -24.30
CA ASN A 333 -18.54 -12.74 -25.13
C ASN A 333 -18.97 -12.21 -26.53
N GLY A 334 -18.12 -11.40 -27.17
CA GLY A 334 -18.36 -10.79 -28.49
C GLY A 334 -19.33 -9.60 -28.50
N LEU A 335 -19.83 -9.17 -27.35
CA LEU A 335 -20.71 -8.00 -27.25
C LEU A 335 -19.92 -6.79 -26.68
N PRO A 336 -19.96 -5.64 -27.37
CA PRO A 336 -19.24 -4.45 -26.90
C PRO A 336 -19.85 -3.91 -25.60
N ARG A 337 -18.96 -3.43 -24.71
CA ARG A 337 -19.27 -2.82 -23.43
C ARG A 337 -18.36 -1.63 -23.20
N GLU A 338 -18.84 -0.67 -22.42
CA GLU A 338 -18.06 0.47 -21.93
C GLU A 338 -18.31 0.66 -20.45
N ILE A 339 -17.26 0.97 -19.73
CA ILE A 339 -17.32 1.35 -18.32
C ILE A 339 -16.45 2.59 -18.08
N ASP A 340 -16.91 3.45 -17.19
CA ASP A 340 -16.16 4.61 -16.74
C ASP A 340 -15.49 4.29 -15.40
N LEU A 341 -14.17 4.43 -15.36
CA LEU A 341 -13.34 4.13 -14.19
C LEU A 341 -12.56 5.36 -13.77
N LYS A 342 -12.51 5.61 -12.46
CA LYS A 342 -11.67 6.66 -11.90
C LYS A 342 -10.21 6.22 -11.91
N ASP A 343 -9.35 6.97 -12.61
CA ASP A 343 -7.90 6.76 -12.60
C ASP A 343 -7.29 7.28 -11.28
N LYS A 344 -6.78 6.37 -10.46
CA LYS A 344 -6.17 6.70 -9.17
C LYS A 344 -4.84 7.47 -9.30
N ASN A 345 -4.20 7.42 -10.48
CA ASN A 345 -2.91 8.08 -10.73
C ASN A 345 -3.07 9.51 -11.27
N VAL A 346 -4.27 9.89 -11.65
CA VAL A 346 -4.57 11.24 -12.15
C VAL A 346 -5.23 12.04 -11.03
N LYS A 347 -4.58 13.13 -10.62
CA LYS A 347 -5.24 14.11 -9.76
C LYS A 347 -6.33 14.78 -10.60
N ALA A 348 -7.58 14.63 -10.19
CA ALA A 348 -8.68 15.35 -10.80
C ALA A 348 -8.36 16.86 -10.77
N THR A 349 -8.21 17.45 -11.93
CA THR A 349 -8.03 18.90 -12.09
C THR A 349 -9.37 19.56 -12.36
N GLY A 350 -10.44 18.77 -12.46
CA GLY A 350 -11.78 19.20 -12.76
C GLY A 350 -12.41 19.99 -11.62
N ILE A 351 -13.02 21.10 -11.99
CA ILE A 351 -13.93 21.85 -11.12
C ILE A 351 -15.13 20.92 -10.90
N SER A 352 -15.36 20.49 -9.64
CA SER A 352 -16.62 19.83 -9.30
C SER A 352 -17.76 20.80 -9.63
N ARG A 353 -18.51 20.51 -10.70
CA ARG A 353 -19.62 21.36 -11.10
C ARG A 353 -20.77 21.18 -10.12
N LYS A 354 -21.42 22.30 -9.81
CA LYS A 354 -22.66 22.31 -9.03
C LYS A 354 -23.71 21.47 -9.78
N LYS A 355 -24.33 20.54 -9.11
CA LYS A 355 -25.51 19.86 -9.64
C LYS A 355 -26.71 20.83 -9.52
N ALA A 356 -27.59 20.82 -10.53
CA ALA A 356 -28.80 21.64 -10.53
C ALA A 356 -29.76 21.15 -9.43
N ASP A 357 -30.30 22.09 -8.65
CA ASP A 357 -31.34 21.79 -7.68
C ASP A 357 -32.67 21.54 -8.42
N LYS A 358 -33.20 20.32 -8.29
CA LYS A 358 -34.48 19.91 -8.91
C LYS A 358 -35.66 20.75 -8.46
N ASN A 359 -35.56 21.43 -7.31
CA ASN A 359 -36.61 22.31 -6.79
C ASN A 359 -36.46 23.73 -7.31
N ASN A 360 -35.36 24.06 -7.98
CA ASN A 360 -35.14 25.40 -8.56
C ASN A 360 -35.29 25.35 -10.10
N PRO A 361 -36.45 25.73 -10.66
CA PRO A 361 -36.69 25.67 -12.10
C PRO A 361 -35.82 26.65 -12.92
N GLY A 362 -35.11 27.55 -12.27
CA GLY A 362 -34.12 28.45 -12.89
C GLY A 362 -32.76 27.81 -13.11
N GLU A 363 -32.45 26.71 -12.44
CA GLU A 363 -31.21 25.98 -12.65
C GLU A 363 -31.40 24.92 -13.76
N ILE A 364 -30.72 25.13 -14.88
CA ILE A 364 -30.87 24.29 -16.07
C ILE A 364 -29.87 23.14 -16.01
N ALA A 365 -30.41 21.93 -15.86
CA ALA A 365 -29.62 20.70 -15.75
C ALA A 365 -29.25 20.10 -17.10
N ALA A 366 -28.08 19.47 -17.17
CA ALA A 366 -27.75 18.54 -18.24
C ALA A 366 -28.67 17.31 -18.19
N THR A 367 -29.30 16.96 -19.30
CA THR A 367 -30.20 15.82 -19.38
C THR A 367 -29.47 14.47 -19.52
N LEU A 368 -28.27 14.49 -20.13
CA LEU A 368 -27.42 13.33 -20.36
C LEU A 368 -25.97 13.71 -20.15
N SER A 369 -25.14 12.71 -19.81
CA SER A 369 -23.69 12.87 -19.77
C SER A 369 -23.14 12.96 -21.19
N GLY A 370 -22.22 13.90 -21.45
CA GLY A 370 -21.68 14.12 -22.78
C GLY A 370 -20.78 15.36 -22.85
N SER A 371 -20.77 16.03 -24.00
CA SER A 371 -20.04 17.28 -24.21
C SER A 371 -20.97 18.40 -24.71
N VAL A 372 -20.59 19.64 -24.38
CA VAL A 372 -21.27 20.83 -24.90
C VAL A 372 -20.73 21.14 -26.29
N VAL A 373 -21.61 21.14 -27.28
CA VAL A 373 -21.28 21.51 -28.67
C VAL A 373 -21.32 23.01 -28.84
N LYS A 374 -22.39 23.66 -28.33
CA LYS A 374 -22.61 25.08 -28.51
C LYS A 374 -23.43 25.65 -27.35
N VAL A 375 -23.09 26.89 -26.97
CA VAL A 375 -23.89 27.71 -26.06
C VAL A 375 -24.46 28.87 -26.86
N PHE A 376 -25.75 29.15 -26.72
CA PHE A 376 -26.47 30.19 -27.47
C PHE A 376 -26.72 31.46 -26.68
N VAL A 377 -26.44 31.44 -25.39
CA VAL A 377 -26.78 32.52 -24.47
C VAL A 377 -25.61 33.02 -23.66
N ASP A 378 -25.59 34.29 -23.34
CA ASP A 378 -24.60 34.90 -22.48
C ASP A 378 -25.23 35.39 -21.17
N LYS A 379 -24.40 35.57 -20.15
CA LYS A 379 -24.81 36.16 -18.88
C LYS A 379 -25.45 37.54 -19.08
N GLY A 380 -26.62 37.75 -18.49
CA GLY A 380 -27.41 38.98 -18.62
C GLY A 380 -28.39 39.00 -19.80
N GLN A 381 -28.34 37.98 -20.68
CA GLN A 381 -29.25 37.88 -21.82
C GLN A 381 -30.68 37.51 -21.36
N ARG A 382 -31.69 38.14 -21.96
CA ARG A 382 -33.10 37.77 -21.76
C ARG A 382 -33.45 36.57 -22.63
N VAL A 383 -34.11 35.58 -22.04
CA VAL A 383 -34.59 34.38 -22.71
C VAL A 383 -36.10 34.17 -22.48
N ALA A 384 -36.79 33.70 -23.47
CA ALA A 384 -38.19 33.29 -23.39
C ALA A 384 -38.28 31.78 -23.20
N LYS A 385 -39.40 31.32 -22.65
CA LYS A 385 -39.68 29.87 -22.61
C LYS A 385 -39.63 29.27 -24.01
N GLY A 386 -38.84 28.21 -24.21
CA GLY A 386 -38.61 27.53 -25.47
C GLY A 386 -37.37 27.98 -26.25
N ASP A 387 -36.71 29.07 -25.84
CA ASP A 387 -35.48 29.53 -26.50
C ASP A 387 -34.36 28.50 -26.32
N PRO A 388 -33.53 28.27 -27.36
CA PRO A 388 -32.40 27.36 -27.27
C PRO A 388 -31.30 27.96 -26.37
N LEU A 389 -30.80 27.15 -25.44
CA LEU A 389 -29.78 27.56 -24.48
C LEU A 389 -28.42 26.93 -24.77
N VAL A 390 -28.40 25.62 -24.89
CA VAL A 390 -27.17 24.81 -25.05
C VAL A 390 -27.45 23.62 -25.95
N VAL A 391 -26.52 23.32 -26.86
CA VAL A 391 -26.52 22.03 -27.58
C VAL A 391 -25.51 21.10 -26.90
N THR A 392 -25.94 19.95 -26.49
CA THR A 392 -25.13 18.89 -25.92
C THR A 392 -25.08 17.71 -26.87
N GLU A 393 -23.95 17.00 -26.92
CA GLU A 393 -23.76 15.77 -27.67
C GLU A 393 -23.51 14.61 -26.71
N ALA A 394 -24.24 13.54 -26.86
CA ALA A 394 -24.08 12.27 -26.19
C ALA A 394 -24.16 11.14 -27.21
N MET A 395 -23.19 10.26 -27.32
CA MET A 395 -23.20 9.10 -28.25
C MET A 395 -23.54 9.47 -29.70
N LYS A 396 -22.98 10.55 -30.23
CA LYS A 396 -23.24 11.10 -31.59
C LYS A 396 -24.68 11.59 -31.80
N MET A 397 -25.46 11.77 -30.75
CA MET A 397 -26.77 12.41 -30.79
C MET A 397 -26.68 13.80 -30.16
N GLU A 398 -27.01 14.82 -30.97
CA GLU A 398 -27.09 16.19 -30.48
C GLU A 398 -28.48 16.43 -29.84
N THR A 399 -28.50 17.07 -28.70
CA THR A 399 -29.71 17.46 -27.98
C THR A 399 -29.67 18.95 -27.68
N THR A 400 -30.68 19.68 -28.15
CA THR A 400 -30.81 21.13 -27.79
C THR A 400 -31.61 21.23 -26.50
N ILE A 401 -30.96 21.78 -25.47
CA ILE A 401 -31.62 22.11 -24.21
C ILE A 401 -32.23 23.50 -24.36
N VAL A 402 -33.54 23.57 -24.12
CA VAL A 402 -34.34 24.80 -24.26
C VAL A 402 -34.72 25.36 -22.88
N SER A 403 -34.99 26.66 -22.82
CA SER A 403 -35.42 27.28 -21.58
C SER A 403 -36.84 26.81 -21.17
N PRO A 404 -36.99 26.31 -19.93
CA PRO A 404 -38.33 25.93 -19.43
C PRO A 404 -39.20 27.12 -19.00
N LEU A 405 -38.60 28.30 -18.90
CA LEU A 405 -39.23 29.53 -18.38
C LEU A 405 -38.65 30.80 -19.05
N SER A 406 -39.31 31.92 -18.86
CA SER A 406 -38.76 33.22 -19.30
C SER A 406 -38.08 33.94 -18.14
N GLY A 407 -36.90 34.55 -18.41
CA GLY A 407 -36.10 35.24 -17.38
C GLY A 407 -34.85 35.87 -17.95
N ILE A 408 -33.90 36.18 -17.09
CA ILE A 408 -32.57 36.67 -17.45
C ILE A 408 -31.53 35.66 -17.04
N VAL A 409 -30.60 35.32 -17.93
CA VAL A 409 -29.47 34.41 -17.63
C VAL A 409 -28.58 35.03 -16.56
N ALA A 410 -28.62 34.48 -15.35
CA ALA A 410 -27.84 34.94 -14.22
C ALA A 410 -26.38 34.49 -14.30
N GLN A 411 -26.16 33.24 -14.74
CA GLN A 411 -24.84 32.66 -14.87
C GLN A 411 -24.82 31.57 -15.93
N VAL A 412 -23.69 31.43 -16.67
CA VAL A 412 -23.40 30.33 -17.58
C VAL A 412 -22.20 29.58 -17.03
N ASN A 413 -22.38 28.29 -16.75
CA ASN A 413 -21.38 27.45 -16.06
C ASN A 413 -20.59 26.56 -17.02
N VAL A 414 -20.92 26.56 -18.31
CA VAL A 414 -20.33 25.71 -19.34
C VAL A 414 -19.99 26.51 -20.59
N GLY A 415 -19.00 26.06 -21.34
CA GLY A 415 -18.64 26.58 -22.65
C GLY A 415 -18.54 25.46 -23.70
N PRO A 416 -18.29 25.79 -24.98
CA PRO A 416 -18.04 24.79 -26.01
C PRO A 416 -16.92 23.84 -25.60
N ALA A 417 -17.04 22.56 -25.93
CA ALA A 417 -16.18 21.45 -25.55
C ALA A 417 -16.15 21.14 -24.04
N SER A 418 -16.93 21.82 -23.19
CA SER A 418 -17.10 21.43 -21.79
C SER A 418 -17.72 20.05 -21.71
N ARG A 419 -17.10 19.14 -20.96
CA ARG A 419 -17.71 17.85 -20.61
C ARG A 419 -18.71 18.06 -19.48
N ILE A 420 -19.84 17.40 -19.55
CA ILE A 420 -20.95 17.51 -18.60
C ILE A 420 -21.44 16.12 -18.21
N GLU A 421 -21.89 16.00 -16.99
CA GLU A 421 -22.62 14.84 -16.49
C GLU A 421 -24.09 15.13 -16.33
N SER A 422 -24.91 14.09 -16.42
CA SER A 422 -26.33 14.23 -16.13
C SER A 422 -26.56 14.89 -14.76
N GLY A 423 -27.41 15.91 -14.75
CA GLY A 423 -27.70 16.71 -13.57
C GLY A 423 -26.75 17.88 -13.31
N ASP A 424 -25.66 18.08 -14.07
CA ASP A 424 -24.81 19.27 -13.93
C ASP A 424 -25.61 20.55 -14.24
N CYS A 425 -25.41 21.58 -13.43
CA CYS A 425 -26.01 22.89 -13.65
C CYS A 425 -25.30 23.62 -14.80
N LEU A 426 -25.90 23.66 -15.97
CA LEU A 426 -25.33 24.25 -17.18
C LEU A 426 -25.38 25.79 -17.14
N LEU A 427 -26.49 26.33 -16.65
CA LEU A 427 -26.68 27.77 -16.48
C LEU A 427 -27.83 28.04 -15.49
N GLU A 428 -27.91 29.26 -15.01
CA GLU A 428 -28.92 29.73 -14.08
C GLU A 428 -29.73 30.89 -14.71
N ILE A 429 -31.06 30.82 -14.59
CA ILE A 429 -31.99 31.86 -15.07
C ILE A 429 -32.68 32.47 -13.85
N ASP A 430 -32.58 33.79 -13.71
CA ASP A 430 -33.28 34.54 -12.67
C ASP A 430 -34.71 34.84 -13.11
N ILE A 431 -35.68 34.35 -12.33
CA ILE A 431 -37.11 34.46 -12.57
C ILE A 431 -37.69 35.77 -11.99
N ASN A 432 -37.00 36.39 -11.00
CA ASN A 432 -37.54 37.46 -10.20
C ASN A 432 -37.38 38.87 -10.79
N THR A 433 -36.81 39.00 -11.98
CA THR A 433 -36.67 40.30 -12.61
C THR A 433 -37.90 40.64 -13.46
N GLN A 434 -39.06 40.84 -12.83
CA GLN A 434 -40.10 41.68 -13.42
C GLN A 434 -39.58 43.12 -13.39
N VAL A 435 -38.98 43.53 -14.51
CA VAL A 435 -38.68 44.94 -14.71
C VAL A 435 -40.00 45.71 -14.88
N ALA A 436 -40.25 46.65 -13.97
CA ALA A 436 -41.26 47.67 -14.15
C ALA A 436 -41.10 48.32 -15.54
N MET A 437 -42.15 48.16 -16.37
CA MET A 437 -42.27 48.99 -17.56
C MET A 437 -42.32 50.46 -17.14
N LYS A 438 -41.38 51.25 -17.62
CA LYS A 438 -41.56 52.67 -17.84
C LYS A 438 -41.73 52.93 -19.33
#